data_1135b77356aaa80724aadca9da2ec368
#
_entry.id   1135b77356aaa80724aadca9da2ec368
#
_cell.length_a   1.000
_cell.length_b   1.000
_cell.length_c   1.000
_cell.angle_alpha   90.00
_cell.angle_beta   90.00
_cell.angle_gamma   90.00
#
_symmetry.space_group_name_H-M   'P 1'
#
loop_
_entity.id
_entity.type
_entity.pdbx_description
1 polymer ?
#
loop_
_entity_poly.entity_id
_entity_poly.type
_entity_poly.pdbx_seq_one_letter_code
_entity_poly.pdbx_strand_id
1 'polypeptide(L)'
;MYKLAPANQKVQPKLKFTKDQENAINGILDFCAKDFDTNNYINGLIGAGGTGKTFITNYIIENCQYVSSVIKCTSSTHKACRVFSQAINYKKVDTIQSTFGLRLDLALEDFNPDRPQFNPKAKPKLDNIKLLIIDEASMIPAKLITYINKKCKEKEIKILYIGKCVADVKFS
;
A
#
# COMPACT_ATOMS: atom_id res chain seq x y z
N MET A 1 18.97 45.93 11.77
CA MET A 1 18.99 45.08 10.56
C MET A 1 19.70 43.76 10.92
N TYR A 2 18.92 42.78 11.40
CA TYR A 2 19.47 41.47 11.84
C TYR A 2 19.45 40.51 10.65
N LYS A 3 20.64 40.09 10.20
CA LYS A 3 20.80 39.00 9.21
C LYS A 3 20.43 37.68 9.90
N LEU A 4 19.34 37.03 9.46
CA LEU A 4 19.03 35.65 9.78
C LEU A 4 20.08 34.75 9.09
N ALA A 5 20.73 33.92 9.89
CA ALA A 5 21.65 32.90 9.40
C ALA A 5 20.86 31.85 8.58
N PRO A 6 21.43 31.27 7.52
CA PRO A 6 20.74 30.25 6.73
C PRO A 6 20.55 29.01 7.58
N ALA A 7 19.30 28.52 7.58
CA ALA A 7 18.93 27.28 8.24
C ALA A 7 19.84 26.14 7.73
N ASN A 8 20.43 25.40 8.67
CA ASN A 8 21.18 24.18 8.43
C ASN A 8 20.36 23.21 7.56
N GLN A 9 20.65 23.18 6.27
CA GLN A 9 20.28 22.07 5.41
C GLN A 9 21.05 20.85 5.92
N LYS A 10 20.39 19.98 6.67
CA LYS A 10 20.89 18.64 6.94
C LYS A 10 21.10 17.98 5.57
N VAL A 11 22.36 17.79 5.20
CA VAL A 11 22.73 16.99 4.04
C VAL A 11 22.19 15.58 4.31
N GLN A 12 21.06 15.23 3.69
CA GLN A 12 20.57 13.86 3.74
C GLN A 12 21.62 13.00 3.01
N PRO A 13 22.10 11.90 3.61
CA PRO A 13 22.99 11.00 2.91
C PRO A 13 22.30 10.57 1.62
N LYS A 14 22.98 10.69 0.46
CA LYS A 14 22.48 10.22 -0.83
C LYS A 14 22.16 8.75 -0.65
N LEU A 15 20.85 8.42 -0.62
CA LEU A 15 20.36 7.04 -0.56
C LEU A 15 20.92 6.30 -1.78
N LYS A 16 21.71 5.26 -1.54
CA LYS A 16 22.23 4.40 -2.60
C LYS A 16 21.29 3.22 -2.76
N PHE A 17 20.52 3.21 -3.82
CA PHE A 17 19.72 2.06 -4.24
C PHE A 17 20.57 1.11 -5.10
N THR A 18 20.23 -0.16 -5.08
CA THR A 18 20.71 -1.10 -6.11
C THR A 18 19.97 -0.82 -7.42
N LYS A 19 20.52 -1.28 -8.54
CA LYS A 19 19.88 -1.13 -9.86
C LYS A 19 18.47 -1.71 -9.89
N ASP A 20 18.24 -2.85 -9.25
CA ASP A 20 16.92 -3.48 -9.18
C ASP A 20 15.94 -2.64 -8.34
N GLN A 21 16.41 -2.06 -7.24
CA GLN A 21 15.61 -1.14 -6.41
C GLN A 21 15.25 0.13 -7.18
N GLU A 22 16.20 0.72 -7.92
CA GLU A 22 15.95 1.88 -8.77
C GLU A 22 14.92 1.59 -9.84
N ASN A 23 15.03 0.46 -10.53
CA ASN A 23 14.07 0.02 -11.54
C ASN A 23 12.66 -0.15 -10.94
N ALA A 24 12.56 -0.79 -9.77
CA ALA A 24 11.28 -0.97 -9.08
C ALA A 24 10.67 0.37 -8.65
N ILE A 25 11.47 1.28 -8.09
CA ILE A 25 11.04 2.63 -7.68
C ILE A 25 10.50 3.39 -8.90
N ASN A 26 11.27 3.47 -9.98
CA ASN A 26 10.89 4.20 -11.17
C ASN A 26 9.60 3.64 -11.79
N GLY A 27 9.48 2.31 -11.90
CA GLY A 27 8.28 1.67 -12.41
C GLY A 27 7.03 1.95 -11.57
N ILE A 28 7.16 2.01 -10.24
CA ILE A 28 6.03 2.30 -9.36
C ILE A 28 5.70 3.81 -9.36
N LEU A 29 6.69 4.68 -9.40
CA LEU A 29 6.45 6.13 -9.52
C LEU A 29 5.76 6.47 -10.85
N ASP A 30 6.18 5.86 -11.96
CA ASP A 30 5.52 5.99 -13.27
C ASP A 30 4.08 5.46 -13.24
N PHE A 31 3.85 4.31 -12.56
CA PHE A 31 2.51 3.80 -12.34
C PHE A 31 1.65 4.78 -11.53
N CYS A 32 2.19 5.39 -10.48
CA CYS A 32 1.48 6.41 -9.72
C CYS A 32 1.18 7.66 -10.55
N ALA A 33 2.11 8.10 -11.43
CA ALA A 33 2.01 9.33 -12.20
C ALA A 33 0.94 9.28 -13.32
N LYS A 34 0.59 8.10 -13.81
CA LYS A 34 -0.45 7.92 -14.84
C LYS A 34 -1.84 8.12 -14.24
N ASP A 35 -2.82 8.44 -15.09
CA ASP A 35 -4.22 8.42 -14.70
C ASP A 35 -4.69 7.01 -14.35
N PHE A 36 -5.87 6.91 -13.70
CA PHE A 36 -6.47 5.61 -13.42
C PHE A 36 -6.88 4.92 -14.73
N ASP A 37 -6.45 3.66 -14.88
CA ASP A 37 -6.81 2.80 -16.01
C ASP A 37 -7.33 1.46 -15.48
N THR A 38 -8.52 1.08 -15.90
CA THR A 38 -9.19 -0.17 -15.48
C THR A 38 -8.43 -1.43 -15.86
N ASN A 39 -7.50 -1.36 -16.82
CA ASN A 39 -6.63 -2.47 -17.24
C ASN A 39 -5.25 -2.41 -16.59
N ASN A 40 -4.90 -1.28 -15.95
CA ASN A 40 -3.57 -1.08 -15.36
C ASN A 40 -3.65 -0.29 -14.04
N TYR A 41 -4.46 -0.75 -13.09
CA TYR A 41 -4.61 -0.14 -11.77
C TYR A 41 -3.95 -0.92 -10.62
N ILE A 42 -3.29 -2.04 -10.94
CA ILE A 42 -2.61 -2.91 -9.98
C ILE A 42 -1.13 -2.97 -10.32
N ASN A 43 -0.27 -2.84 -9.30
CA ASN A 43 1.16 -3.04 -9.40
C ASN A 43 1.67 -3.84 -8.19
N GLY A 44 2.87 -4.41 -8.28
CA GLY A 44 3.46 -5.23 -7.23
C GLY A 44 4.92 -4.90 -6.96
N LEU A 45 5.26 -4.72 -5.68
CA LEU A 45 6.63 -4.69 -5.18
C LEU A 45 6.95 -6.05 -4.55
N ILE A 46 7.43 -6.97 -5.38
CA ILE A 46 7.65 -8.37 -5.03
C ILE A 46 9.14 -8.65 -4.86
N GLY A 47 9.49 -9.40 -3.82
CA GLY A 47 10.90 -9.79 -3.59
C GLY A 47 11.08 -10.60 -2.31
N ALA A 48 12.23 -11.23 -2.18
CA ALA A 48 12.60 -12.01 -0.99
C ALA A 48 12.60 -11.15 0.30
N GLY A 49 12.64 -11.80 1.45
CA GLY A 49 12.86 -11.12 2.74
C GLY A 49 14.19 -10.35 2.72
N GLY A 50 14.22 -9.17 3.34
CA GLY A 50 15.45 -8.37 3.44
C GLY A 50 15.87 -7.59 2.18
N THR A 51 15.07 -7.61 1.10
CA THR A 51 15.39 -6.86 -0.15
C THR A 51 15.10 -5.36 -0.08
N GLY A 52 14.70 -4.85 1.09
CA GLY A 52 14.43 -3.43 1.29
C GLY A 52 13.07 -2.94 0.82
N LYS A 53 12.08 -3.84 0.61
CA LYS A 53 10.73 -3.46 0.15
C LYS A 53 10.08 -2.36 0.98
N THR A 54 10.17 -2.45 2.29
CA THR A 54 9.61 -1.44 3.20
C THR A 54 10.29 -0.08 3.04
N PHE A 55 11.61 -0.07 2.85
CA PHE A 55 12.38 1.13 2.59
C PHE A 55 11.98 1.77 1.24
N ILE A 56 11.84 0.94 0.19
CA ILE A 56 11.33 1.39 -1.12
C ILE A 56 9.92 1.96 -0.98
N THR A 57 9.05 1.32 -0.20
CA THR A 57 7.68 1.79 0.03
C THR A 57 7.65 3.15 0.70
N ASN A 58 8.48 3.37 1.72
CA ASN A 58 8.60 4.69 2.35
C ASN A 58 9.03 5.74 1.33
N TYR A 59 10.04 5.44 0.53
CA TYR A 59 10.51 6.34 -0.52
C TYR A 59 9.42 6.67 -1.54
N ILE A 60 8.61 5.67 -1.96
CA ILE A 60 7.49 5.87 -2.89
C ILE A 60 6.42 6.78 -2.26
N ILE A 61 6.04 6.56 -1.00
CA ILE A 61 5.06 7.41 -0.30
C ILE A 61 5.52 8.86 -0.23
N GLU A 62 6.81 9.10 -0.03
CA GLU A 62 7.39 10.44 0.08
C GLU A 62 7.56 11.14 -1.28
N ASN A 63 7.71 10.39 -2.37
CA ASN A 63 8.10 10.93 -3.68
C ASN A 63 7.05 10.74 -4.78
N CYS A 64 5.97 9.99 -4.58
CA CYS A 64 4.90 9.89 -5.55
C CYS A 64 4.06 11.19 -5.60
N GLN A 65 3.32 11.39 -6.69
CA GLN A 65 2.49 12.59 -6.88
C GLN A 65 1.33 12.73 -5.88
N TYR A 66 0.99 11.67 -5.15
CA TYR A 66 -0.15 11.68 -4.23
C TYR A 66 0.24 12.29 -2.88
N VAL A 67 -0.59 13.22 -2.38
CA VAL A 67 -0.46 13.67 -1.00
C VAL A 67 -0.87 12.55 -0.04
N SER A 68 -0.29 12.53 1.14
CA SER A 68 -0.49 11.45 2.12
C SER A 68 -1.96 11.20 2.51
N SER A 69 -2.82 12.20 2.38
CA SER A 69 -4.26 12.08 2.71
C SER A 69 -5.05 11.19 1.74
N VAL A 70 -4.57 10.99 0.52
CA VAL A 70 -5.20 10.13 -0.50
C VAL A 70 -4.48 8.78 -0.66
N ILE A 71 -3.45 8.52 0.15
CA ILE A 71 -2.77 7.22 0.25
C ILE A 71 -3.34 6.47 1.44
N LYS A 72 -3.68 5.20 1.25
CA LYS A 72 -4.08 4.29 2.32
C LYS A 72 -3.13 3.11 2.40
N CYS A 73 -2.56 2.89 3.58
CA CYS A 73 -1.72 1.72 3.85
C CYS A 73 -2.50 0.71 4.70
N THR A 74 -2.38 -0.56 4.37
CA THR A 74 -3.06 -1.65 5.07
C THR A 74 -2.20 -2.91 5.12
N SER A 75 -2.49 -3.79 6.07
CA SER A 75 -1.86 -5.11 6.19
C SER A 75 -2.86 -6.14 6.74
N SER A 76 -2.44 -7.41 6.80
CA SER A 76 -3.31 -8.54 7.14
C SER A 76 -3.72 -8.57 8.62
N THR A 77 -2.85 -8.12 9.54
CA THR A 77 -3.08 -8.20 10.99
C THR A 77 -2.72 -6.90 11.71
N HIS A 78 -3.26 -6.69 12.92
CA HIS A 78 -2.90 -5.54 13.76
C HIS A 78 -1.41 -5.48 14.12
N LYS A 79 -0.77 -6.65 14.31
CA LYS A 79 0.66 -6.73 14.57
C LYS A 79 1.45 -6.26 13.33
N ALA A 80 1.11 -6.77 12.16
CA ALA A 80 1.72 -6.36 10.89
C ALA A 80 1.51 -4.86 10.61
N CYS A 81 0.30 -4.33 10.85
CA CYS A 81 0.02 -2.91 10.73
C CYS A 81 0.94 -2.04 11.59
N ARG A 82 1.19 -2.44 12.83
CA ARG A 82 2.10 -1.70 13.74
C ARG A 82 3.53 -1.71 13.23
N VAL A 83 4.03 -2.88 12.84
CA VAL A 83 5.40 -3.02 12.31
C VAL A 83 5.55 -2.21 11.02
N PHE A 84 4.60 -2.33 10.11
CA PHE A 84 4.62 -1.60 8.84
C PHE A 84 4.54 -0.08 9.07
N SER A 85 3.63 0.39 9.92
CA SER A 85 3.49 1.81 10.27
C SER A 85 4.79 2.43 10.82
N GLN A 86 5.49 1.72 11.69
CA GLN A 86 6.78 2.17 12.22
C GLN A 86 7.87 2.22 11.14
N ALA A 87 7.89 1.20 10.29
CA ALA A 87 8.93 1.03 9.28
C ALA A 87 8.82 2.02 8.12
N ILE A 88 7.60 2.47 7.75
CA ILE A 88 7.36 3.47 6.70
C ILE A 88 7.11 4.88 7.26
N ASN A 89 7.27 5.08 8.58
CA ASN A 89 6.97 6.35 9.25
C ASN A 89 5.57 6.94 8.90
N TYR A 90 4.59 6.06 8.71
CA TYR A 90 3.23 6.42 8.31
C TYR A 90 2.22 6.02 9.37
N LYS A 91 1.56 7.02 10.00
CA LYS A 91 0.81 6.83 11.25
C LYS A 91 -0.54 6.11 11.11
N LYS A 92 -1.08 5.95 9.91
CA LYS A 92 -2.43 5.41 9.69
C LYS A 92 -2.44 4.13 8.86
N VAL A 93 -1.80 3.07 9.36
CA VAL A 93 -1.93 1.74 8.78
C VAL A 93 -3.06 0.99 9.48
N ASP A 94 -4.05 0.56 8.73
CA ASP A 94 -5.21 -0.20 9.22
C ASP A 94 -5.15 -1.66 8.74
N THR A 95 -5.92 -2.54 9.36
CA THR A 95 -6.12 -3.89 8.81
C THR A 95 -6.98 -3.86 7.55
N ILE A 96 -6.88 -4.91 6.73
CA ILE A 96 -7.74 -5.07 5.54
C ILE A 96 -9.21 -5.04 5.95
N GLN A 97 -9.60 -5.77 7.01
CA GLN A 97 -10.99 -5.77 7.49
C GLN A 97 -11.45 -4.35 7.83
N SER A 98 -10.66 -3.59 8.59
CA SER A 98 -10.98 -2.22 8.95
C SER A 98 -11.06 -1.29 7.74
N THR A 99 -10.16 -1.47 6.76
CA THR A 99 -10.11 -0.64 5.55
C THR A 99 -11.34 -0.84 4.67
N PHE A 100 -11.82 -2.09 4.55
CA PHE A 100 -12.98 -2.45 3.72
C PHE A 100 -14.29 -2.51 4.50
N GLY A 101 -14.30 -2.19 5.80
CA GLY A 101 -15.51 -2.24 6.63
C GLY A 101 -16.01 -3.65 6.89
N LEU A 102 -15.16 -4.67 6.78
CA LEU A 102 -15.49 -6.05 7.05
C LEU A 102 -15.51 -6.32 8.56
N ARG A 103 -16.16 -7.40 8.98
CA ARG A 103 -16.15 -7.82 10.38
C ARG A 103 -14.72 -8.11 10.85
N LEU A 104 -14.35 -7.62 12.03
CA LEU A 104 -13.00 -7.72 12.57
C LEU A 104 -12.68 -9.13 13.13
N ASP A 105 -13.72 -9.88 13.48
CA ASP A 105 -13.63 -11.26 13.96
C ASP A 105 -13.61 -12.30 12.82
N LEU A 106 -13.76 -11.85 11.58
CA LEU A 106 -13.67 -12.72 10.42
C LEU A 106 -12.22 -13.10 10.14
N ALA A 107 -11.90 -14.39 10.17
CA ALA A 107 -10.63 -14.88 9.65
C ALA A 107 -10.57 -14.61 8.13
N LEU A 108 -9.41 -14.17 7.62
CA LEU A 108 -9.30 -13.83 6.18
C LEU A 108 -9.55 -15.07 5.30
N GLU A 109 -9.21 -16.26 5.77
CA GLU A 109 -9.41 -17.54 5.09
C GLU A 109 -10.88 -17.87 4.90
N ASP A 110 -11.74 -17.44 5.83
CA ASP A 110 -13.19 -17.69 5.81
C ASP A 110 -13.96 -16.66 4.98
N PHE A 111 -13.27 -15.73 4.36
CA PHE A 111 -13.91 -14.68 3.56
C PHE A 111 -14.68 -15.26 2.36
N ASN A 112 -15.97 -14.92 2.29
CA ASN A 112 -16.81 -15.26 1.15
C ASN A 112 -17.17 -13.99 0.36
N PRO A 113 -16.69 -13.83 -0.89
CA PRO A 113 -16.94 -12.64 -1.70
C PRO A 113 -18.42 -12.49 -2.11
N ASP A 114 -19.19 -13.59 -2.17
CA ASP A 114 -20.60 -13.58 -2.53
C ASP A 114 -21.49 -13.14 -1.36
N ARG A 115 -20.99 -13.29 -0.12
CA ARG A 115 -21.67 -12.90 1.11
C ARG A 115 -20.72 -12.19 2.06
N PRO A 116 -20.18 -11.02 1.68
CA PRO A 116 -19.25 -10.29 2.53
C PRO A 116 -19.94 -9.84 3.82
N GLN A 117 -19.31 -10.16 4.94
CA GLN A 117 -19.83 -9.77 6.26
C GLN A 117 -19.25 -8.42 6.64
N PHE A 118 -20.09 -7.40 6.66
CA PHE A 118 -19.70 -6.05 7.04
C PHE A 118 -19.85 -5.81 8.55
N ASN A 119 -19.00 -4.94 9.07
CA ASN A 119 -19.14 -4.43 10.43
C ASN A 119 -20.26 -3.37 10.44
N PRO A 120 -21.38 -3.59 11.16
CA PRO A 120 -22.50 -2.63 11.18
C PRO A 120 -22.13 -1.28 11.82
N LYS A 121 -21.03 -1.23 12.58
CA LYS A 121 -20.56 -0.02 13.29
C LYS A 121 -19.41 0.70 12.57
N ALA A 122 -18.92 0.16 11.45
CA ALA A 122 -17.77 0.72 10.75
C ALA A 122 -18.06 0.89 9.26
N LYS A 123 -17.75 2.08 8.73
CA LYS A 123 -17.78 2.34 7.29
C LYS A 123 -16.44 1.98 6.65
N PRO A 124 -16.40 1.55 5.37
CA PRO A 124 -15.17 1.43 4.62
C PRO A 124 -14.38 2.74 4.61
N LYS A 125 -13.05 2.66 4.72
CA LYS A 125 -12.14 3.82 4.76
C LYS A 125 -11.49 4.05 3.41
N LEU A 126 -12.28 4.00 2.35
CA LEU A 126 -11.80 4.11 0.96
C LEU A 126 -12.23 5.42 0.28
N ASP A 127 -12.93 6.29 0.99
CA ASP A 127 -13.38 7.56 0.41
C ASP A 127 -12.18 8.50 0.20
N ASN A 128 -12.12 9.12 -0.98
CA ASN A 128 -11.02 9.99 -1.43
C ASN A 128 -9.64 9.32 -1.53
N ILE A 129 -9.54 8.00 -1.43
CA ILE A 129 -8.29 7.28 -1.64
C ILE A 129 -8.00 7.15 -3.13
N LYS A 130 -6.74 7.39 -3.53
CA LYS A 130 -6.24 7.22 -4.90
C LYS A 130 -5.21 6.10 -5.02
N LEU A 131 -4.49 5.81 -3.93
CA LEU A 131 -3.51 4.74 -3.86
C LEU A 131 -3.73 3.91 -2.60
N LEU A 132 -3.98 2.62 -2.75
CA LEU A 132 -4.03 1.64 -1.69
C LEU A 132 -2.74 0.81 -1.71
N ILE A 133 -1.99 0.84 -0.62
CA ILE A 133 -0.77 0.03 -0.43
C ILE A 133 -1.09 -1.09 0.53
N ILE A 134 -0.85 -2.33 0.11
CA ILE A 134 -1.17 -3.54 0.88
C ILE A 134 0.13 -4.32 1.16
N ASP A 135 0.57 -4.33 2.41
CA ASP A 135 1.74 -5.09 2.84
C ASP A 135 1.37 -6.54 3.18
N GLU A 136 2.37 -7.43 3.09
CA GLU A 136 2.22 -8.88 3.29
C GLU A 136 1.16 -9.52 2.38
N ALA A 137 1.10 -9.10 1.11
CA ALA A 137 0.10 -9.58 0.14
C ALA A 137 0.06 -11.10 -0.03
N SER A 138 1.18 -11.79 0.20
CA SER A 138 1.25 -13.27 0.17
C SER A 138 0.42 -13.98 1.24
N MET A 139 -0.01 -13.25 2.26
CA MET A 139 -0.84 -13.78 3.35
C MET A 139 -2.34 -13.59 3.10
N ILE A 140 -2.72 -13.00 1.97
CA ILE A 140 -4.12 -12.68 1.66
C ILE A 140 -4.70 -13.79 0.78
N PRO A 141 -5.83 -14.40 1.15
CA PRO A 141 -6.50 -15.41 0.34
C PRO A 141 -6.93 -14.85 -1.03
N ALA A 142 -6.82 -15.66 -2.09
CA ALA A 142 -7.14 -15.25 -3.46
C ALA A 142 -8.55 -14.67 -3.62
N LYS A 143 -9.54 -15.24 -2.93
CA LYS A 143 -10.93 -14.73 -2.93
C LYS A 143 -11.03 -13.30 -2.39
N LEU A 144 -10.24 -12.98 -1.35
CA LEU A 144 -10.22 -11.63 -0.79
C LEU A 144 -9.46 -10.66 -1.71
N ILE A 145 -8.39 -11.10 -2.36
CA ILE A 145 -7.68 -10.30 -3.38
C ILE A 145 -8.65 -9.93 -4.52
N THR A 146 -9.42 -10.89 -5.03
CA THR A 146 -10.42 -10.65 -6.08
C THR A 146 -11.46 -9.60 -5.63
N TYR A 147 -11.94 -9.70 -4.39
CA TYR A 147 -12.88 -8.73 -3.82
C TYR A 147 -12.25 -7.32 -3.70
N ILE A 148 -11.01 -7.25 -3.17
CA ILE A 148 -10.26 -5.99 -3.05
C ILE A 148 -10.10 -5.33 -4.41
N ASN A 149 -9.62 -6.09 -5.42
CA ASN A 149 -9.42 -5.60 -6.77
C ASN A 149 -10.73 -5.03 -7.35
N LYS A 150 -11.83 -5.78 -7.25
CA LYS A 150 -13.14 -5.32 -7.72
C LYS A 150 -13.56 -4.01 -7.05
N LYS A 151 -13.45 -3.92 -5.70
CA LYS A 151 -13.84 -2.71 -4.96
C LYS A 151 -12.96 -1.50 -5.27
N CYS A 152 -11.66 -1.70 -5.45
CA CYS A 152 -10.75 -0.63 -5.85
C CYS A 152 -11.00 -0.18 -7.29
N LYS A 153 -11.31 -1.11 -8.21
CA LYS A 153 -11.69 -0.78 -9.58
C LYS A 153 -12.96 0.08 -9.63
N GLU A 154 -13.99 -0.29 -8.86
CA GLU A 154 -15.26 0.46 -8.74
C GLU A 154 -15.06 1.89 -8.20
N LYS A 155 -14.03 2.12 -7.39
CA LYS A 155 -13.72 3.42 -6.75
C LYS A 155 -12.57 4.18 -7.42
N GLU A 156 -12.04 3.68 -8.53
CA GLU A 156 -10.88 4.25 -9.24
C GLU A 156 -9.64 4.41 -8.34
N ILE A 157 -9.37 3.38 -7.54
CA ILE A 157 -8.22 3.33 -6.62
C ILE A 157 -7.14 2.44 -7.24
N LYS A 158 -5.93 2.95 -7.37
CA LYS A 158 -4.75 2.14 -7.74
C LYS A 158 -4.28 1.30 -6.56
N ILE A 159 -3.77 0.11 -6.82
CA ILE A 159 -3.31 -0.82 -5.79
C ILE A 159 -1.82 -1.11 -5.99
N LEU A 160 -1.05 -1.01 -4.90
CA LEU A 160 0.31 -1.50 -4.80
C LEU A 160 0.37 -2.65 -3.79
N TYR A 161 0.54 -3.86 -4.27
CA TYR A 161 0.78 -5.03 -3.44
C TYR A 161 2.26 -5.15 -3.09
N ILE A 162 2.56 -5.40 -1.81
CA ILE A 162 3.93 -5.60 -1.32
C ILE A 162 4.00 -6.99 -0.69
N GLY A 163 5.01 -7.78 -1.06
CA GLY A 163 5.14 -9.11 -0.48
C GLY A 163 6.28 -9.95 -1.03
N LYS A 164 6.31 -11.21 -0.61
CA LYS A 164 7.10 -12.24 -1.25
C LYS A 164 6.42 -12.65 -2.55
N CYS A 165 7.14 -13.34 -3.44
CA CYS A 165 6.56 -13.86 -4.66
C CYS A 165 5.31 -14.67 -4.35
N VAL A 166 4.17 -14.26 -4.89
CA VAL A 166 2.91 -15.00 -4.82
C VAL A 166 2.74 -15.67 -6.16
N ALA A 167 2.96 -16.98 -6.21
CA ALA A 167 2.96 -17.75 -7.45
C ALA A 167 1.63 -17.68 -8.22
N ASP A 168 0.53 -17.26 -7.56
CA ASP A 168 -0.83 -17.31 -8.09
C ASP A 168 -1.51 -15.94 -8.28
N VAL A 169 -0.88 -14.83 -7.94
CA VAL A 169 -1.43 -13.51 -8.23
C VAL A 169 -1.01 -13.11 -9.64
N LYS A 170 -1.79 -13.52 -10.62
CA LYS A 170 -1.71 -12.94 -11.96
C LYS A 170 -2.20 -11.50 -11.86
N PHE A 171 -1.27 -10.56 -11.93
CA PHE A 171 -1.56 -9.15 -12.19
C PHE A 171 -1.91 -9.03 -13.68
N SER A 172 -3.12 -9.42 -14.05
CA SER A 172 -3.69 -9.25 -15.40
C SER A 172 -4.87 -8.32 -15.33
#